data_75fbe8191b5cc2f7b0081391e179726d
#
_entry.id   75fbe8191b5cc2f7b0081391e179726d
#
_cell.length_a   1.000
_cell.length_b   1.000
_cell.length_c   1.000
_cell.angle_alpha   90.00
_cell.angle_beta   90.00
_cell.angle_gamma   90.00
#
_symmetry.space_group_name_H-M   'P 1'
#
loop_
_entity.id
_entity.type
_entity.pdbx_description
1 polymer ?
#
loop_
_entity_poly.entity_id
_entity_poly.type
_entity_poly.pdbx_seq_one_letter_code
_entity_poly.pdbx_strand_id
1 'polypeptide(L)'
;MDDSAARLRRIERDLHDGAQAQLVAIAMKLGLAREKLTAEEQGPPDVSRAAELVGSAQQAAVDALGQLRDLARGIHPPVLDSGLEAALASLAARSAVPVQLVTHIPERPSPTIETIAYFCAAELLANVAKHSGARQATPEAVHVPGLPRVRVTDDGTGGARLKGGTGLRGLAERARTVDGRLELSSPRGGPTVVTVELPSHA
;
A
#
# COMPACT_ATOMS: atom_id res chain seq x y z
N MET A 1 0.61 31.85 -0.42
CA MET A 1 0.41 30.99 0.77
C MET A 1 -1.03 30.52 0.97
N ASP A 2 -2.03 31.17 0.38
CA ASP A 2 -3.46 30.76 0.57
C ASP A 2 -3.92 29.53 -0.22
N ASP A 3 -3.28 29.22 -1.32
CA ASP A 3 -3.71 28.15 -2.21
C ASP A 3 -3.49 26.74 -1.62
N SER A 4 -2.40 26.54 -0.90
CA SER A 4 -2.08 25.26 -0.23
C SER A 4 -3.04 24.96 0.92
N ALA A 5 -3.44 25.97 1.71
CA ALA A 5 -4.39 25.79 2.81
C ALA A 5 -5.82 25.56 2.32
N ALA A 6 -6.19 26.16 1.18
CA ALA A 6 -7.47 25.92 0.54
C ALA A 6 -7.55 24.51 -0.08
N ARG A 7 -6.44 24.04 -0.65
CA ARG A 7 -6.31 22.69 -1.22
C ARG A 7 -6.37 21.62 -0.13
N LEU A 8 -5.67 21.80 0.99
CA LEU A 8 -5.73 20.91 2.15
C LEU A 8 -7.15 20.81 2.72
N ARG A 9 -7.86 21.91 2.90
CA ARG A 9 -9.25 21.91 3.39
C ARG A 9 -10.24 21.27 2.42
N ARG A 10 -9.98 21.30 1.13
CA ARG A 10 -10.79 20.58 0.14
C ARG A 10 -10.54 19.07 0.21
N ILE A 11 -9.28 18.67 0.26
CA ILE A 11 -8.87 17.26 0.41
C ILE A 11 -9.44 16.68 1.71
N GLU A 12 -9.33 17.40 2.83
CA GLU A 12 -9.89 16.99 4.13
C GLU A 12 -11.40 16.77 4.07
N ARG A 13 -12.13 17.64 3.38
CA ARG A 13 -13.58 17.51 3.21
C ARG A 13 -13.95 16.35 2.31
N ASP A 14 -13.29 16.21 1.16
CA ASP A 14 -13.55 15.13 0.21
C ASP A 14 -13.22 13.76 0.85
N LEU A 15 -12.19 13.72 1.71
CA LEU A 15 -11.79 12.54 2.50
C LEU A 15 -12.85 12.19 3.54
N HIS A 16 -13.34 13.17 4.26
CA HIS A 16 -14.33 12.99 5.30
C HIS A 16 -15.67 12.52 4.70
N ASP A 17 -16.14 13.16 3.63
CA ASP A 17 -17.42 12.86 3.03
C ASP A 17 -17.41 11.52 2.27
N GLY A 18 -16.33 11.22 1.54
CA GLY A 18 -16.16 9.95 0.84
C GLY A 18 -16.01 8.76 1.79
N ALA A 19 -15.17 8.88 2.83
CA ALA A 19 -15.01 7.84 3.83
C ALA A 19 -16.27 7.59 4.63
N GLN A 20 -17.00 8.64 5.00
CA GLN A 20 -18.28 8.50 5.70
C GLN A 20 -19.31 7.74 4.87
N ALA A 21 -19.48 8.09 3.59
CA ALA A 21 -20.43 7.42 2.70
C ALA A 21 -20.12 5.91 2.58
N GLN A 22 -18.83 5.54 2.48
CA GLN A 22 -18.40 4.14 2.41
C GLN A 22 -18.63 3.39 3.72
N LEU A 23 -18.31 4.00 4.87
CA LEU A 23 -18.55 3.38 6.18
C LEU A 23 -20.05 3.17 6.44
N VAL A 24 -20.90 4.11 6.03
CA VAL A 24 -22.37 3.95 6.09
C VAL A 24 -22.83 2.78 5.22
N ALA A 25 -22.33 2.67 3.98
CA ALA A 25 -22.69 1.57 3.09
C ALA A 25 -22.27 0.20 3.65
N ILE A 26 -21.08 0.10 4.28
CA ILE A 26 -20.60 -1.10 4.97
C ILE A 26 -21.51 -1.44 6.15
N ALA A 27 -21.83 -0.45 6.99
CA ALA A 27 -22.69 -0.64 8.16
C ALA A 27 -24.11 -1.11 7.75
N MET A 28 -24.67 -0.54 6.67
CA MET A 28 -25.97 -1.00 6.12
C MET A 28 -25.92 -2.45 5.64
N LYS A 29 -24.89 -2.85 4.89
CA LYS A 29 -24.74 -4.23 4.41
C LYS A 29 -24.63 -5.22 5.56
N LEU A 30 -23.87 -4.88 6.62
CA LEU A 30 -23.74 -5.71 7.82
C LEU A 30 -25.07 -5.75 8.61
N GLY A 31 -25.81 -4.65 8.66
CA GLY A 31 -27.15 -4.59 9.25
C GLY A 31 -28.13 -5.54 8.55
N LEU A 32 -28.16 -5.49 7.20
CA LEU A 32 -28.97 -6.39 6.38
C LEU A 32 -28.54 -7.87 6.53
N ALA A 33 -27.24 -8.13 6.59
CA ALA A 33 -26.74 -9.50 6.82
C ALA A 33 -27.21 -10.04 8.18
N ARG A 34 -27.16 -9.21 9.23
CA ARG A 34 -27.66 -9.57 10.57
C ARG A 34 -29.16 -9.85 10.55
N GLU A 35 -29.95 -9.01 9.88
CA GLU A 35 -31.40 -9.21 9.71
C GLU A 35 -31.73 -10.55 9.07
N LYS A 36 -30.98 -10.95 8.01
CA LYS A 36 -31.16 -12.27 7.35
C LYS A 36 -30.81 -13.45 8.24
N LEU A 37 -29.98 -13.26 9.26
CA LEU A 37 -29.65 -14.30 10.25
C LEU A 37 -30.61 -14.36 11.45
N THR A 38 -31.30 -13.25 11.77
CA THR A 38 -32.14 -13.12 12.98
C THR A 38 -33.63 -13.09 12.71
N ALA A 39 -34.08 -13.18 11.46
CA ALA A 39 -35.48 -13.08 11.08
C ALA A 39 -36.24 -14.38 11.43
N GLU A 40 -36.54 -14.57 12.71
CA GLU A 40 -37.38 -15.71 13.18
C GLU A 40 -38.87 -15.58 12.75
N GLU A 41 -39.34 -14.37 12.49
CA GLU A 41 -40.75 -14.10 12.11
C GLU A 41 -41.03 -14.30 10.62
N GLN A 42 -40.05 -14.42 9.74
CA GLN A 42 -40.22 -14.49 8.28
C GLN A 42 -39.73 -15.80 7.64
N GLY A 43 -39.37 -16.80 8.44
CA GLY A 43 -38.91 -18.10 7.96
C GLY A 43 -37.47 -18.44 8.44
N PRO A 44 -36.91 -19.57 7.97
CA PRO A 44 -35.56 -19.98 8.38
C PRO A 44 -34.50 -18.97 7.95
N PRO A 45 -33.40 -18.81 8.73
CA PRO A 45 -32.31 -17.86 8.41
C PRO A 45 -31.76 -18.08 7.00
N ASP A 46 -31.64 -17.01 6.23
CA ASP A 46 -31.02 -17.03 4.90
C ASP A 46 -29.50 -16.83 5.03
N VAL A 47 -28.81 -17.90 5.40
CA VAL A 47 -27.36 -17.92 5.62
C VAL A 47 -26.58 -17.59 4.33
N SER A 48 -27.10 -18.02 3.17
CA SER A 48 -26.45 -17.76 1.87
C SER A 48 -26.46 -16.27 1.56
N ARG A 49 -27.61 -15.64 1.72
CA ARG A 49 -27.74 -14.19 1.48
C ARG A 49 -26.97 -13.36 2.49
N ALA A 50 -26.93 -13.79 3.75
CA ALA A 50 -26.11 -13.13 4.78
C ALA A 50 -24.60 -13.22 4.43
N ALA A 51 -24.12 -14.39 3.99
CA ALA A 51 -22.72 -14.56 3.57
C ALA A 51 -22.35 -13.67 2.36
N GLU A 52 -23.22 -13.54 1.36
CA GLU A 52 -23.02 -12.63 0.23
C GLU A 52 -22.91 -11.16 0.69
N LEU A 53 -23.79 -10.74 1.60
CA LEU A 53 -23.79 -9.38 2.14
C LEU A 53 -22.52 -9.09 2.95
N VAL A 54 -22.06 -10.05 3.75
CA VAL A 54 -20.79 -9.93 4.49
C VAL A 54 -19.61 -9.85 3.54
N GLY A 55 -19.54 -10.71 2.51
CA GLY A 55 -18.50 -10.65 1.48
C GLY A 55 -18.48 -9.32 0.74
N SER A 56 -19.66 -8.80 0.39
CA SER A 56 -19.79 -7.46 -0.25
C SER A 56 -19.39 -6.31 0.69
N ALA A 57 -19.66 -6.42 2.00
CA ALA A 57 -19.21 -5.44 2.99
C ALA A 57 -17.70 -5.48 3.18
N GLN A 58 -17.11 -6.68 3.21
CA GLN A 58 -15.67 -6.86 3.29
C GLN A 58 -14.95 -6.27 2.08
N GLN A 59 -15.45 -6.50 0.86
CA GLN A 59 -14.86 -5.91 -0.34
C GLN A 59 -14.96 -4.38 -0.31
N ALA A 60 -16.12 -3.82 0.08
CA ALA A 60 -16.27 -2.37 0.22
C ALA A 60 -15.31 -1.77 1.26
N ALA A 61 -15.02 -2.48 2.36
CA ALA A 61 -14.04 -2.05 3.34
C ALA A 61 -12.61 -2.06 2.78
N VAL A 62 -12.24 -3.06 1.99
CA VAL A 62 -10.94 -3.13 1.31
C VAL A 62 -10.78 -1.99 0.31
N ASP A 63 -11.82 -1.71 -0.48
CA ASP A 63 -11.83 -0.63 -1.46
C ASP A 63 -11.72 0.76 -0.77
N ALA A 64 -12.46 0.96 0.33
CA ALA A 64 -12.38 2.17 1.15
C ALA A 64 -10.97 2.40 1.72
N LEU A 65 -10.36 1.34 2.27
CA LEU A 65 -8.98 1.41 2.75
C LEU A 65 -7.98 1.71 1.63
N GLY A 66 -8.22 1.19 0.42
CA GLY A 66 -7.45 1.52 -0.77
C GLY A 66 -7.53 3.01 -1.10
N GLN A 67 -8.74 3.56 -1.19
CA GLN A 67 -8.98 4.98 -1.49
C GLN A 67 -8.39 5.90 -0.41
N LEU A 68 -8.56 5.58 0.88
CA LEU A 68 -7.94 6.33 1.97
C LEU A 68 -6.41 6.31 1.90
N ARG A 69 -5.82 5.18 1.53
CA ARG A 69 -4.37 5.09 1.31
C ARG A 69 -3.93 5.93 0.10
N ASP A 70 -4.67 5.89 -0.99
CA ASP A 70 -4.33 6.64 -2.21
C ASP A 70 -4.46 8.15 -1.98
N LEU A 71 -5.41 8.58 -1.18
CA LEU A 71 -5.60 9.97 -0.78
C LEU A 71 -4.53 10.42 0.24
N ALA A 72 -4.24 9.60 1.27
CA ALA A 72 -3.17 9.85 2.22
C ALA A 72 -1.78 9.88 1.56
N ARG A 73 -1.62 9.24 0.42
CA ARG A 73 -0.40 9.20 -0.41
C ARG A 73 -0.15 10.48 -1.21
N GLY A 74 -1.16 11.34 -1.37
CA GLY A 74 -0.99 12.70 -1.87
C GLY A 74 -0.44 13.68 -0.81
N ILE A 75 -0.33 13.24 0.45
CA ILE A 75 0.23 14.01 1.56
C ILE A 75 1.66 13.51 1.78
N HIS A 76 2.64 14.41 1.70
CA HIS A 76 4.04 14.09 2.03
C HIS A 76 4.13 13.56 3.48
N PRO A 77 4.56 12.30 3.70
CA PRO A 77 4.62 11.75 5.05
C PRO A 77 5.61 12.55 5.91
N PRO A 78 5.24 13.00 7.13
CA PRO A 78 6.16 13.77 7.98
C PRO A 78 7.48 13.06 8.28
N VAL A 79 7.52 11.72 8.21
CA VAL A 79 8.75 10.94 8.37
C VAL A 79 9.79 11.22 7.28
N LEU A 80 9.38 11.76 6.13
CA LEU A 80 10.25 12.17 5.03
C LEU A 80 10.85 13.57 5.20
N ASP A 81 10.44 14.34 6.21
CA ASP A 81 11.07 15.64 6.52
C ASP A 81 12.56 15.47 6.80
N SER A 82 12.95 14.34 7.42
CA SER A 82 14.34 13.95 7.67
C SER A 82 15.02 13.21 6.51
N GLY A 83 14.35 13.12 5.34
CA GLY A 83 14.83 12.45 4.14
C GLY A 83 14.48 10.96 4.07
N LEU A 84 14.64 10.40 2.86
CA LEU A 84 14.23 9.03 2.54
C LEU A 84 14.99 7.97 3.35
N GLU A 85 16.30 8.16 3.60
CA GLU A 85 17.11 7.21 4.40
C GLU A 85 16.59 7.05 5.82
N ALA A 86 16.31 8.17 6.50
CA ALA A 86 15.76 8.18 7.86
C ALA A 86 14.35 7.54 7.90
N ALA A 87 13.54 7.82 6.89
CA ALA A 87 12.21 7.26 6.76
C ALA A 87 12.24 5.73 6.56
N LEU A 88 13.16 5.23 5.72
CA LEU A 88 13.35 3.79 5.49
C LEU A 88 13.93 3.09 6.72
N ALA A 89 14.83 3.73 7.46
CA ALA A 89 15.35 3.19 8.72
C ALA A 89 14.22 3.05 9.76
N SER A 90 13.34 4.05 9.88
CA SER A 90 12.16 3.97 10.72
C SER A 90 11.19 2.87 10.29
N LEU A 91 11.04 2.64 9.00
CA LEU A 91 10.20 1.57 8.44
C LEU A 91 10.79 0.19 8.75
N ALA A 92 12.10 0.02 8.56
CA ALA A 92 12.84 -1.20 8.86
C ALA A 92 12.72 -1.59 10.34
N ALA A 93 12.87 -0.61 11.25
CA ALA A 93 12.78 -0.83 12.69
C ALA A 93 11.39 -1.31 13.17
N ARG A 94 10.32 -1.05 12.39
CA ARG A 94 8.94 -1.46 12.68
C ARG A 94 8.49 -2.68 11.90
N SER A 95 9.38 -3.27 11.10
CA SER A 95 9.04 -4.46 10.31
C SER A 95 8.78 -5.67 11.20
N ALA A 96 7.77 -6.47 10.85
CA ALA A 96 7.48 -7.74 11.52
C ALA A 96 8.49 -8.86 11.17
N VAL A 97 9.28 -8.66 10.12
CA VAL A 97 10.36 -9.55 9.69
C VAL A 97 11.68 -8.83 9.89
N PRO A 98 12.75 -9.49 10.35
CA PRO A 98 14.09 -8.90 10.43
C PRO A 98 14.50 -8.25 9.11
N VAL A 99 14.95 -6.99 9.18
CA VAL A 99 15.30 -6.18 8.00
C VAL A 99 16.76 -5.75 8.07
N GLN A 100 17.49 -6.01 7.00
CA GLN A 100 18.82 -5.47 6.78
C GLN A 100 18.73 -4.35 5.73
N LEU A 101 18.63 -3.10 6.19
CA LEU A 101 18.52 -1.94 5.31
C LEU A 101 19.88 -1.56 4.71
N VAL A 102 19.91 -1.34 3.40
CA VAL A 102 21.04 -0.77 2.67
C VAL A 102 20.60 0.53 1.99
N THR A 103 21.26 1.65 2.33
CA THR A 103 20.95 2.95 1.71
C THR A 103 22.22 3.61 1.19
N HIS A 104 22.12 4.20 0.01
CA HIS A 104 23.15 5.08 -0.55
C HIS A 104 22.46 6.12 -1.45
N ILE A 105 22.08 7.26 -0.87
CA ILE A 105 21.34 8.33 -1.53
C ILE A 105 22.15 9.62 -1.37
N PRO A 106 23.23 9.83 -2.18
CA PRO A 106 24.11 10.99 -2.05
C PRO A 106 23.42 12.31 -2.39
N GLU A 107 22.39 12.27 -3.24
CA GLU A 107 21.58 13.42 -3.62
C GLU A 107 20.12 13.16 -3.28
N ARG A 108 19.49 14.13 -2.61
CA ARG A 108 18.09 14.01 -2.20
C ARG A 108 17.18 14.07 -3.43
N PRO A 109 16.35 13.05 -3.69
CA PRO A 109 15.38 13.07 -4.78
C PRO A 109 14.32 14.16 -4.56
N SER A 110 13.52 14.47 -5.60
CA SER A 110 12.39 15.38 -5.42
C SER A 110 11.39 14.83 -4.38
N PRO A 111 10.64 15.70 -3.68
CA PRO A 111 9.67 15.25 -2.65
C PRO A 111 8.65 14.23 -3.18
N THR A 112 8.27 14.35 -4.44
CA THR A 112 7.38 13.39 -5.11
C THR A 112 8.03 12.02 -5.22
N ILE A 113 9.29 11.97 -5.65
CA ILE A 113 10.04 10.72 -5.80
C ILE A 113 10.34 10.09 -4.44
N GLU A 114 10.72 10.88 -3.42
CA GLU A 114 10.87 10.37 -2.05
C GLU A 114 9.60 9.72 -1.52
N THR A 115 8.46 10.39 -1.75
CA THR A 115 7.14 9.88 -1.32
C THR A 115 6.80 8.56 -2.01
N ILE A 116 6.99 8.45 -3.31
CA ILE A 116 6.74 7.22 -4.08
C ILE A 116 7.68 6.11 -3.60
N ALA A 117 8.98 6.40 -3.47
CA ALA A 117 9.99 5.43 -3.02
C ALA A 117 9.65 4.88 -1.62
N TYR A 118 9.30 5.74 -0.68
CA TYR A 118 8.89 5.37 0.67
C TYR A 118 7.67 4.44 0.66
N PHE A 119 6.61 4.80 -0.05
CA PHE A 119 5.41 3.96 -0.11
C PHE A 119 5.64 2.64 -0.84
N CYS A 120 6.50 2.62 -1.86
CA CYS A 120 6.91 1.38 -2.50
C CYS A 120 7.61 0.45 -1.51
N ALA A 121 8.60 0.95 -0.75
CA ALA A 121 9.29 0.16 0.27
C ALA A 121 8.33 -0.32 1.37
N ALA A 122 7.42 0.53 1.84
CA ALA A 122 6.43 0.19 2.88
C ALA A 122 5.50 -0.94 2.44
N GLU A 123 4.95 -0.85 1.23
CA GLU A 123 4.07 -1.89 0.69
C GLU A 123 4.82 -3.20 0.41
N LEU A 124 6.05 -3.11 -0.10
CA LEU A 124 6.87 -4.30 -0.34
C LEU A 124 7.22 -5.02 0.96
N LEU A 125 7.62 -4.31 2.02
CA LEU A 125 7.85 -4.91 3.34
C LEU A 125 6.58 -5.48 3.96
N ALA A 126 5.43 -4.83 3.77
CA ALA A 126 4.14 -5.39 4.21
C ALA A 126 3.79 -6.68 3.46
N ASN A 127 4.11 -6.76 2.15
CA ASN A 127 3.92 -7.97 1.35
C ASN A 127 4.85 -9.11 1.81
N VAL A 128 6.10 -8.81 2.14
CA VAL A 128 7.02 -9.78 2.74
C VAL A 128 6.42 -10.33 4.02
N ALA A 129 6.00 -9.48 4.95
CA ALA A 129 5.44 -9.91 6.24
C ALA A 129 4.16 -10.75 6.12
N LYS A 130 3.31 -10.46 5.11
CA LYS A 130 2.01 -11.13 4.96
C LYS A 130 2.04 -12.38 4.11
N HIS A 131 2.96 -12.48 3.13
CA HIS A 131 2.81 -13.42 2.04
C HIS A 131 4.05 -14.27 1.75
N SER A 132 5.25 -13.84 2.15
CA SER A 132 6.48 -14.51 1.71
C SER A 132 6.85 -15.73 2.55
N GLY A 133 6.50 -15.76 3.84
CA GLY A 133 7.04 -16.71 4.80
C GLY A 133 8.54 -16.53 5.03
N ALA A 134 9.10 -15.37 4.69
CA ALA A 134 10.52 -15.07 4.81
C ALA A 134 10.96 -14.96 6.27
N ARG A 135 12.22 -15.28 6.51
CA ARG A 135 12.90 -15.08 7.80
C ARG A 135 13.62 -13.75 7.88
N GLN A 136 13.95 -13.18 6.71
CA GLN A 136 14.56 -11.86 6.61
C GLN A 136 14.21 -11.17 5.29
N ALA A 137 14.34 -9.84 5.30
CA ALA A 137 14.20 -9.01 4.11
C ALA A 137 15.35 -8.00 4.03
N THR A 138 15.76 -7.68 2.81
CA THR A 138 16.79 -6.68 2.53
C THR A 138 16.20 -5.62 1.60
N PRO A 139 15.69 -4.50 2.13
CA PRO A 139 15.41 -3.32 1.32
C PRO A 139 16.70 -2.57 1.03
N GLU A 140 16.89 -2.23 -0.23
CA GLU A 140 17.98 -1.42 -0.74
C GLU A 140 17.41 -0.16 -1.37
N ALA A 141 17.88 1.00 -0.97
CA ALA A 141 17.58 2.26 -1.63
C ALA A 141 18.90 2.92 -2.06
N VAL A 142 19.19 2.80 -3.34
CA VAL A 142 20.46 3.25 -3.91
C VAL A 142 20.22 4.23 -5.04
N HIS A 143 21.05 5.25 -5.10
CA HIS A 143 21.11 6.16 -6.24
C HIS A 143 22.06 5.59 -7.28
N VAL A 144 21.52 5.07 -8.39
CA VAL A 144 22.29 4.80 -9.59
C VAL A 144 22.26 6.07 -10.43
N PRO A 145 23.33 6.46 -11.16
CA PRO A 145 23.34 7.71 -11.91
C PRO A 145 22.08 7.96 -12.73
N GLY A 146 21.30 9.00 -12.36
CA GLY A 146 20.04 9.38 -12.99
C GLY A 146 18.79 8.58 -12.58
N LEU A 147 18.92 7.51 -11.78
CA LEU A 147 17.83 6.58 -11.46
C LEU A 147 17.86 6.13 -9.99
N PRO A 148 17.16 6.82 -9.07
CA PRO A 148 16.85 6.28 -7.76
C PRO A 148 16.19 4.91 -7.87
N ARG A 149 16.74 3.93 -7.18
CA ARG A 149 16.25 2.55 -7.21
C ARG A 149 15.89 2.10 -5.80
N VAL A 150 14.68 1.59 -5.64
CA VAL A 150 14.26 0.86 -4.44
C VAL A 150 14.13 -0.61 -4.80
N ARG A 151 14.87 -1.46 -4.11
CA ARG A 151 14.81 -2.92 -4.26
C ARG A 151 14.44 -3.53 -2.93
N VAL A 152 13.58 -4.51 -2.91
CA VAL A 152 13.32 -5.34 -1.74
C VAL A 152 13.52 -6.79 -2.12
N THR A 153 14.38 -7.48 -1.38
CA THR A 153 14.65 -8.90 -1.53
C THR A 153 14.21 -9.62 -0.26
N ASP A 154 13.50 -10.72 -0.39
CA ASP A 154 13.18 -11.62 0.73
C ASP A 154 13.61 -13.06 0.44
N ASP A 155 13.92 -13.81 1.50
CA ASP A 155 14.32 -15.22 1.45
C ASP A 155 13.11 -16.18 1.55
N GLY A 156 11.91 -15.71 1.19
CA GLY A 156 10.67 -16.45 1.30
C GLY A 156 10.44 -17.48 0.20
N THR A 157 9.21 -17.98 0.12
CA THR A 157 8.82 -19.11 -0.76
C THR A 157 8.66 -18.72 -2.23
N GLY A 158 8.73 -17.45 -2.57
CA GLY A 158 8.54 -16.95 -3.92
C GLY A 158 7.13 -17.18 -4.48
N GLY A 159 7.02 -17.16 -5.80
CA GLY A 159 5.76 -17.38 -6.51
C GLY A 159 4.86 -16.15 -6.64
N ALA A 160 5.33 -14.96 -6.25
CA ALA A 160 4.62 -13.70 -6.42
C ALA A 160 4.39 -13.39 -7.92
N ARG A 161 3.25 -12.75 -8.24
CA ARG A 161 2.86 -12.40 -9.61
C ARG A 161 2.24 -11.01 -9.66
N LEU A 162 2.55 -10.23 -10.70
CA LEU A 162 1.93 -8.93 -10.95
C LEU A 162 0.42 -9.03 -11.24
N LYS A 163 -0.05 -10.13 -11.83
CA LYS A 163 -1.45 -10.36 -12.20
C LYS A 163 -2.31 -10.97 -11.08
N GLY A 164 -1.75 -11.32 -9.95
CA GLY A 164 -2.44 -12.08 -8.90
C GLY A 164 -2.96 -11.28 -7.72
N GLY A 165 -2.70 -9.96 -7.64
CA GLY A 165 -3.11 -9.14 -6.50
C GLY A 165 -3.11 -7.64 -6.81
N THR A 166 -3.80 -6.87 -5.95
CA THR A 166 -3.91 -5.40 -6.12
C THR A 166 -2.64 -4.66 -5.71
N GLY A 167 -1.84 -5.19 -4.77
CA GLY A 167 -0.68 -4.53 -4.19
C GLY A 167 0.45 -4.27 -5.21
N LEU A 168 1.05 -5.32 -5.78
CA LEU A 168 2.14 -5.17 -6.75
C LEU A 168 1.72 -4.47 -8.03
N ARG A 169 0.47 -4.67 -8.49
CA ARG A 169 -0.08 -3.94 -9.63
C ARG A 169 -0.21 -2.46 -9.33
N GLY A 170 -0.72 -2.09 -8.16
CA GLY A 170 -0.82 -0.69 -7.72
C GLY A 170 0.55 -0.02 -7.59
N LEU A 171 1.60 -0.77 -7.15
CA LEU A 171 2.97 -0.26 -7.14
C LEU A 171 3.51 0.00 -8.56
N ALA A 172 3.26 -0.92 -9.50
CA ALA A 172 3.68 -0.75 -10.88
C ALA A 172 2.96 0.44 -11.55
N GLU A 173 1.66 0.60 -11.32
CA GLU A 173 0.89 1.74 -11.82
C GLU A 173 1.42 3.06 -11.24
N ARG A 174 1.74 3.10 -9.96
CA ARG A 174 2.32 4.28 -9.31
C ARG A 174 3.70 4.65 -9.85
N ALA A 175 4.61 3.68 -10.00
CA ALA A 175 5.91 3.96 -10.60
C ALA A 175 5.76 4.60 -12.00
N ARG A 176 4.78 4.13 -12.80
CA ARG A 176 4.49 4.68 -14.12
C ARG A 176 3.98 6.12 -14.12
N THR A 177 3.35 6.61 -13.04
CA THR A 177 2.88 8.01 -12.98
C THR A 177 4.02 9.03 -13.03
N VAL A 178 5.25 8.57 -12.79
CA VAL A 178 6.48 9.37 -12.82
C VAL A 178 7.50 8.79 -13.81
N ASP A 179 7.05 8.08 -14.84
CA ASP A 179 7.90 7.42 -15.85
C ASP A 179 8.89 6.40 -15.25
N GLY A 180 8.59 5.89 -14.06
CA GLY A 180 9.32 4.81 -13.42
C GLY A 180 8.84 3.42 -13.88
N ARG A 181 9.55 2.38 -13.44
CA ARG A 181 9.21 0.99 -13.74
C ARG A 181 9.35 0.08 -12.53
N LEU A 182 8.59 -1.01 -12.54
CA LEU A 182 8.69 -2.08 -11.56
C LEU A 182 9.04 -3.39 -12.25
N GLU A 183 10.05 -4.06 -11.73
CA GLU A 183 10.47 -5.40 -12.13
C GLU A 183 10.26 -6.38 -10.97
N LEU A 184 9.77 -7.58 -11.29
CA LEU A 184 9.51 -8.66 -10.32
C LEU A 184 10.22 -9.93 -10.77
N SER A 185 11.04 -10.48 -9.89
CA SER A 185 11.59 -11.84 -9.99
C SER A 185 11.17 -12.63 -8.76
N SER A 186 10.38 -13.67 -8.93
CA SER A 186 9.86 -14.47 -7.81
C SER A 186 9.63 -15.92 -8.27
N PRO A 187 10.72 -16.69 -8.47
CA PRO A 187 10.60 -18.10 -8.80
C PRO A 187 9.95 -18.87 -7.64
N ARG A 188 9.28 -19.99 -7.93
CA ARG A 188 8.78 -20.91 -6.90
C ARG A 188 9.94 -21.46 -6.09
N GLY A 189 9.85 -21.37 -4.76
CA GLY A 189 10.93 -21.70 -3.84
C GLY A 189 11.82 -20.53 -3.47
N GLY A 190 11.55 -19.34 -4.02
CA GLY A 190 12.24 -18.09 -3.69
C GLY A 190 13.62 -17.92 -4.35
N PRO A 191 14.28 -16.82 -4.05
CA PRO A 191 13.79 -15.64 -3.33
C PRO A 191 12.80 -14.80 -4.14
N THR A 192 12.13 -13.81 -3.48
CA THR A 192 11.43 -12.75 -4.20
C THR A 192 12.28 -11.50 -4.25
N VAL A 193 12.40 -10.92 -5.42
CA VAL A 193 13.09 -9.64 -5.66
C VAL A 193 12.13 -8.72 -6.41
N VAL A 194 11.81 -7.58 -5.81
CA VAL A 194 11.06 -6.50 -6.47
C VAL A 194 11.95 -5.28 -6.57
N THR A 195 12.09 -4.76 -7.77
CA THR A 195 12.89 -3.56 -8.05
C THR A 195 11.97 -2.48 -8.61
N VAL A 196 12.00 -1.29 -8.03
CA VAL A 196 11.31 -0.09 -8.52
C VAL A 196 12.38 0.92 -8.89
N GLU A 197 12.40 1.33 -10.14
CA GLU A 197 13.26 2.38 -10.66
C GLU A 197 12.43 3.63 -10.90
N LEU A 198 12.92 4.75 -10.41
CA LEU A 198 12.24 6.05 -10.46
C LEU A 198 13.18 7.08 -11.10
N PRO A 199 12.68 8.12 -11.80
CA PRO A 199 13.53 9.23 -12.21
C PRO A 199 14.01 10.03 -10.99
N SER A 200 15.10 10.77 -11.13
CA SER A 200 15.59 11.65 -10.05
C SER A 200 14.68 12.84 -9.80
N HIS A 201 13.98 13.29 -10.84
CA HIS A 201 13.05 14.42 -10.83
C HIS A 201 11.78 14.05 -11.62
N ALA A 202 10.62 14.41 -11.08
CA ALA A 202 9.31 14.29 -11.70
C ALA A 202 8.54 15.59 -11.48
#